data_777ef82dfd3ae114481c920be4b00775
#
_entry.id   777ef82dfd3ae114481c920be4b00775
#
_cell.length_a   1.000
_cell.length_b   1.000
_cell.length_c   1.000
_cell.angle_alpha   90.00
_cell.angle_beta   90.00
_cell.angle_gamma   90.00
#
_symmetry.space_group_name_H-M   'P 1'
#
loop_
_entity.id
_entity.type
_entity.pdbx_description
1 polymer ?
#
loop_
_entity_poly.entity_id
_entity_poly.type
_entity_poly.pdbx_seq_one_letter_code
_entity_poly.pdbx_strand_id
1 'polypeptide(L)'
;MKDRILSMKLRDGQVRSFIRKDKRRVVVSMSDARAGNDAKNRSAGLRRLEKRLGAGRLTKGNINNRGYNKYLRMEGDVRISIDYDRFNSDAAWDGIKAYITNSKLPPKKIVANYHNLWFIERAFRMNKTDLRIRPIYHRLRNRIEGHICICFTAYTIMLELERRLKAADAPFSLNKARELTKNIYSITYTLPETNQEKTIVLQMSDEQKLLVDITQN
;
A
#
# COMPACT_ATOMS: atom_id res chain seq x y z
N MET A 1 0.74 -13.83 26.36
CA MET A 1 1.11 -13.72 24.93
C MET A 1 2.05 -12.55 24.69
N LYS A 2 1.74 -11.36 25.17
CA LYS A 2 2.58 -10.17 25.04
C LYS A 2 3.98 -10.43 25.62
N ASP A 3 4.08 -10.87 26.86
CA ASP A 3 5.34 -11.15 27.56
C ASP A 3 6.20 -12.19 26.83
N ARG A 4 5.55 -13.23 26.26
CA ARG A 4 6.24 -14.24 25.45
C ARG A 4 6.83 -13.67 24.15
N ILE A 5 6.18 -12.67 23.55
CA ILE A 5 6.72 -12.01 22.35
C ILE A 5 7.93 -11.15 22.73
N LEU A 6 7.81 -10.32 23.75
CA LEU A 6 8.91 -9.46 24.21
C LEU A 6 10.12 -10.27 24.73
N SER A 7 9.88 -11.40 25.41
CA SER A 7 10.96 -12.27 25.88
C SER A 7 11.78 -12.92 24.77
N MET A 8 11.30 -12.93 23.52
CA MET A 8 12.04 -13.49 22.37
C MET A 8 13.28 -12.68 21.98
N LYS A 9 13.35 -11.38 22.35
CA LYS A 9 14.48 -10.47 22.06
C LYS A 9 14.99 -10.62 20.61
N LEU A 10 14.07 -10.45 19.64
CA LEU A 10 14.38 -10.61 18.22
C LEU A 10 15.33 -9.50 17.74
N ARG A 11 16.26 -9.85 16.86
CA ARG A 11 17.12 -8.93 16.12
C ARG A 11 16.50 -8.62 14.76
N ASP A 12 17.03 -7.61 14.07
CA ASP A 12 16.59 -7.23 12.71
C ASP A 12 16.53 -8.44 11.77
N GLY A 13 15.47 -8.52 10.97
CA GLY A 13 15.23 -9.60 10.01
C GLY A 13 14.90 -10.96 10.62
N GLN A 14 14.95 -11.12 11.96
CA GLN A 14 14.61 -12.38 12.60
C GLN A 14 13.11 -12.63 12.60
N VAL A 15 12.78 -13.90 12.36
CA VAL A 15 11.40 -14.40 12.43
C VAL A 15 11.36 -15.62 13.32
N ARG A 16 10.51 -15.61 14.33
CA ARG A 16 10.25 -16.75 15.21
C ARG A 16 8.76 -17.07 15.28
N SER A 17 8.42 -18.27 15.70
CA SER A 17 7.01 -18.65 15.87
C SER A 17 6.81 -19.53 17.09
N PHE A 18 5.57 -19.50 17.59
CA PHE A 18 5.12 -20.41 18.64
C PHE A 18 3.64 -20.76 18.45
N ILE A 19 3.22 -21.85 19.08
CA ILE A 19 1.81 -22.26 19.06
C ILE A 19 1.12 -21.64 20.29
N ARG A 20 -0.03 -21.06 20.06
CA ARG A 20 -0.92 -20.51 21.07
C ARG A 20 -1.81 -21.62 21.68
N LYS A 21 -2.45 -21.35 22.82
CA LYS A 21 -3.35 -22.32 23.49
C LYS A 21 -4.50 -22.82 22.61
N ASP A 22 -4.99 -21.97 21.69
CA ASP A 22 -6.03 -22.28 20.71
C ASP A 22 -5.51 -23.03 19.46
N LYS A 23 -4.33 -23.63 19.55
CA LYS A 23 -3.66 -24.37 18.47
C LYS A 23 -3.28 -23.52 17.23
N ARG A 24 -3.55 -22.22 17.22
CA ARG A 24 -3.08 -21.31 16.17
C ARG A 24 -1.62 -20.94 16.36
N ARG A 25 -0.91 -20.78 15.26
CA ARG A 25 0.49 -20.35 15.28
C ARG A 25 0.57 -18.83 15.32
N VAL A 26 1.43 -18.30 16.18
CA VAL A 26 1.84 -16.89 16.17
C VAL A 26 3.23 -16.81 15.54
N VAL A 27 3.38 -16.03 14.50
CA VAL A 27 4.66 -15.73 13.84
C VAL A 27 5.01 -14.28 14.17
N VAL A 28 6.23 -14.06 14.65
CA VAL A 28 6.72 -12.74 15.08
C VAL A 28 7.95 -12.40 14.26
N SER A 29 7.97 -11.19 13.71
CA SER A 29 9.11 -10.62 12.99
C SER A 29 9.55 -9.31 13.61
N MET A 30 10.83 -8.97 13.46
CA MET A 30 11.43 -7.71 13.87
C MET A 30 12.06 -7.01 12.66
N SER A 31 11.97 -5.66 12.64
CA SER A 31 12.62 -4.82 11.65
C SER A 31 13.06 -3.50 12.28
N ASP A 32 14.36 -3.21 12.21
CA ASP A 32 14.95 -1.97 12.75
C ASP A 32 14.47 -0.73 11.97
N ALA A 33 14.34 -0.82 10.65
CA ALA A 33 13.77 0.24 9.84
C ALA A 33 12.34 0.59 10.26
N ARG A 34 11.54 -0.43 10.59
CA ARG A 34 10.19 -0.24 11.13
C ARG A 34 10.25 0.34 12.53
N ALA A 35 11.15 -0.13 13.41
CA ALA A 35 11.31 0.38 14.77
C ALA A 35 11.58 1.90 14.76
N GLY A 36 12.48 2.35 13.88
CA GLY A 36 12.75 3.78 13.68
C GLY A 36 11.51 4.58 13.24
N ASN A 37 10.70 4.02 12.34
CA ASN A 37 9.46 4.67 11.91
C ASN A 37 8.40 4.68 13.02
N ASP A 38 8.24 3.59 13.77
CA ASP A 38 7.30 3.47 14.88
C ASP A 38 7.66 4.47 15.99
N ALA A 39 8.95 4.60 16.35
CA ALA A 39 9.45 5.56 17.31
C ALA A 39 9.20 7.02 16.87
N LYS A 40 9.50 7.35 15.59
CA LYS A 40 9.21 8.69 15.04
C LYS A 40 7.72 9.02 15.09
N ASN A 41 6.88 8.09 14.68
CA ASN A 41 5.43 8.27 14.68
C ASN A 41 4.89 8.42 16.10
N ARG A 42 5.36 7.60 17.04
CA ARG A 42 4.99 7.66 18.46
C ARG A 42 5.37 9.00 19.06
N SER A 43 6.59 9.48 18.83
CA SER A 43 7.05 10.80 19.32
C SER A 43 6.29 11.96 18.69
N ALA A 44 5.98 11.89 17.39
CA ALA A 44 5.15 12.89 16.72
C ALA A 44 3.71 12.90 17.26
N GLY A 45 3.17 11.72 17.58
CA GLY A 45 1.87 11.59 18.24
C GLY A 45 1.84 12.19 19.63
N LEU A 46 2.89 11.97 20.43
CA LEU A 46 3.04 12.55 21.76
C LEU A 46 3.05 14.09 21.69
N ARG A 47 3.90 14.68 20.84
CA ARG A 47 3.96 16.15 20.66
C ARG A 47 2.60 16.76 20.30
N ARG A 48 1.79 16.06 19.49
CA ARG A 48 0.43 16.51 19.16
C ARG A 48 -0.50 16.48 20.38
N LEU A 49 -0.37 15.45 21.23
CA LEU A 49 -1.15 15.37 22.48
C LEU A 49 -0.73 16.47 23.46
N GLU A 50 0.56 16.70 23.64
CA GLU A 50 1.12 17.78 24.50
C GLU A 50 0.59 19.14 24.06
N LYS A 51 0.64 19.43 22.75
CA LYS A 51 0.09 20.69 22.19
C LYS A 51 -1.42 20.84 22.47
N ARG A 52 -2.19 19.74 22.34
CA ARG A 52 -3.64 19.77 22.62
C ARG A 52 -3.94 19.92 24.11
N LEU A 53 -3.13 19.29 24.95
CA LEU A 53 -3.23 19.40 26.40
C LEU A 53 -2.94 20.83 26.87
N GLY A 54 -1.82 21.43 26.43
CA GLY A 54 -1.45 22.81 26.76
C GLY A 54 -2.46 23.85 26.23
N ALA A 55 -3.15 23.56 25.14
CA ALA A 55 -4.22 24.41 24.59
C ALA A 55 -5.59 24.19 25.26
N GLY A 56 -5.71 23.32 26.27
CA GLY A 56 -6.99 23.04 26.94
C GLY A 56 -8.04 22.35 26.06
N ARG A 57 -7.63 21.75 24.94
CA ARG A 57 -8.56 21.17 23.95
C ARG A 57 -8.91 19.70 24.18
N LEU A 58 -8.58 19.15 25.34
CA LEU A 58 -8.86 17.77 25.68
C LEU A 58 -10.01 17.69 26.68
N THR A 59 -10.95 16.76 26.42
CA THR A 59 -12.09 16.47 27.27
C THR A 59 -12.05 15.02 27.75
N LYS A 60 -12.85 14.64 28.76
CA LYS A 60 -13.00 13.23 29.20
C LYS A 60 -13.29 12.27 28.05
N GLY A 61 -14.07 12.68 27.06
CA GLY A 61 -14.39 11.88 25.87
C GLY A 61 -13.18 11.59 24.96
N ASN A 62 -12.08 12.31 25.10
CA ASN A 62 -10.84 12.02 24.36
C ASN A 62 -10.04 10.86 24.98
N ILE A 63 -10.34 10.45 26.21
CA ILE A 63 -9.64 9.34 26.87
C ILE A 63 -10.22 8.02 26.34
N ASN A 64 -9.49 7.40 25.43
CA ASN A 64 -9.86 6.13 24.83
C ASN A 64 -8.61 5.39 24.32
N ASN A 65 -8.78 4.13 23.92
CA ASN A 65 -7.66 3.28 23.44
C ASN A 65 -7.38 3.43 21.93
N ARG A 66 -7.87 4.50 21.26
CA ARG A 66 -7.69 4.70 19.81
C ARG A 66 -6.51 5.61 19.53
N GLY A 67 -5.62 5.18 18.65
CA GLY A 67 -4.46 5.94 18.24
C GLY A 67 -3.58 6.37 19.43
N TYR A 68 -3.18 7.64 19.45
CA TYR A 68 -2.35 8.20 20.52
C TYR A 68 -3.14 8.62 21.77
N ASN A 69 -4.47 8.70 21.69
CA ASN A 69 -5.31 8.99 22.85
C ASN A 69 -5.18 7.93 23.96
N LYS A 70 -4.66 6.74 23.64
CA LYS A 70 -4.34 5.69 24.62
C LYS A 70 -3.32 6.13 25.70
N TYR A 71 -2.58 7.21 25.45
CA TYR A 71 -1.62 7.80 26.42
C TYR A 71 -2.26 8.88 27.29
N LEU A 72 -3.56 9.16 27.16
CA LEU A 72 -4.27 10.05 28.05
C LEU A 72 -4.78 9.28 29.26
N ARG A 73 -4.60 9.86 30.47
CA ARG A 73 -5.17 9.36 31.72
C ARG A 73 -5.87 10.48 32.48
N MET A 74 -6.76 10.10 33.38
CA MET A 74 -7.34 11.03 34.35
C MET A 74 -6.49 11.06 35.61
N GLU A 75 -6.22 12.26 36.13
CA GLU A 75 -5.70 12.49 37.46
C GLU A 75 -6.81 13.11 38.29
N GLY A 76 -7.35 12.33 39.23
CA GLY A 76 -8.59 12.69 39.91
C GLY A 76 -9.77 12.82 38.96
N ASP A 77 -10.80 13.57 39.34
CA ASP A 77 -12.04 13.68 38.53
C ASP A 77 -12.00 14.82 37.48
N VAL A 78 -10.98 15.66 37.49
CA VAL A 78 -11.00 16.93 36.72
C VAL A 78 -9.83 17.07 35.75
N ARG A 79 -8.66 16.51 36.07
CA ARG A 79 -7.42 16.79 35.31
C ARG A 79 -7.08 15.67 34.35
N ILE A 80 -6.83 16.01 33.08
CA ILE A 80 -6.30 15.11 32.08
C ILE A 80 -4.77 15.27 32.04
N SER A 81 -4.05 14.16 32.08
CA SER A 81 -2.60 14.11 31.96
C SER A 81 -2.15 13.08 30.93
N ILE A 82 -0.86 13.13 30.61
CA ILE A 82 -0.22 12.16 29.71
C ILE A 82 0.46 11.08 30.53
N ASP A 83 0.17 9.84 30.21
CA ASP A 83 0.77 8.65 30.77
C ASP A 83 2.10 8.35 30.06
N TYR A 84 3.18 8.96 30.55
CA TYR A 84 4.52 8.78 30.01
C TYR A 84 5.07 7.36 30.27
N ASP A 85 4.64 6.70 31.35
CA ASP A 85 5.09 5.33 31.66
C ASP A 85 4.56 4.37 30.57
N ARG A 86 3.30 4.53 30.22
CA ARG A 86 2.69 3.76 29.11
C ARG A 86 3.34 4.11 27.76
N PHE A 87 3.64 5.38 27.52
CA PHE A 87 4.35 5.81 26.31
C PHE A 87 5.72 5.17 26.20
N ASN A 88 6.49 5.14 27.29
CA ASN A 88 7.83 4.56 27.32
C ASN A 88 7.78 3.03 27.23
N SER A 89 6.84 2.38 27.90
CA SER A 89 6.68 0.93 27.82
C SER A 89 6.29 0.43 26.42
N ASP A 90 5.54 1.23 25.69
CA ASP A 90 5.17 0.91 24.31
C ASP A 90 6.38 0.92 23.34
N ALA A 91 7.49 1.56 23.70
CA ALA A 91 8.72 1.51 22.90
C ALA A 91 9.27 0.09 22.72
N ALA A 92 9.02 -0.81 23.66
CA ALA A 92 9.42 -2.21 23.57
C ALA A 92 8.74 -2.96 22.39
N TRP A 93 7.69 -2.40 21.80
CA TRP A 93 6.96 -2.98 20.67
C TRP A 93 7.40 -2.42 19.32
N ASP A 94 8.25 -1.41 19.29
CA ASP A 94 8.70 -0.81 18.04
C ASP A 94 9.40 -1.86 17.17
N GLY A 95 9.06 -1.87 15.88
CA GLY A 95 9.60 -2.80 14.91
C GLY A 95 9.04 -4.22 14.97
N ILE A 96 8.29 -4.58 16.02
CA ILE A 96 7.72 -5.91 16.18
C ILE A 96 6.40 -6.02 15.40
N LYS A 97 6.28 -7.08 14.59
CA LYS A 97 5.03 -7.44 13.93
C LYS A 97 4.69 -8.90 14.22
N ALA A 98 3.46 -9.15 14.61
CA ALA A 98 2.98 -10.49 14.93
C ALA A 98 1.79 -10.86 14.02
N TYR A 99 1.80 -12.09 13.53
CA TYR A 99 0.78 -12.66 12.66
C TYR A 99 0.21 -13.91 13.33
N ILE A 100 -1.12 -14.07 13.28
CA ILE A 100 -1.79 -15.28 13.75
C ILE A 100 -2.26 -16.05 12.52
N THR A 101 -1.91 -17.32 12.43
CA THR A 101 -2.21 -18.15 11.26
C THR A 101 -2.47 -19.60 11.66
N ASN A 102 -3.24 -20.31 10.85
CA ASN A 102 -3.40 -21.75 10.87
C ASN A 102 -2.49 -22.46 9.86
N SER A 103 -1.76 -21.71 9.05
CA SER A 103 -0.88 -22.23 8.01
C SER A 103 0.30 -23.02 8.59
N LYS A 104 0.68 -24.13 7.90
CA LYS A 104 1.85 -24.95 8.22
C LYS A 104 3.13 -24.46 7.53
N LEU A 105 3.06 -23.42 6.69
CA LEU A 105 4.22 -22.86 5.98
C LEU A 105 5.34 -22.44 6.93
N PRO A 106 6.60 -22.41 6.48
CA PRO A 106 7.72 -21.86 7.25
C PRO A 106 7.44 -20.39 7.66
N PRO A 107 7.86 -19.98 8.88
CA PRO A 107 7.56 -18.64 9.39
C PRO A 107 8.01 -17.50 8.46
N LYS A 108 9.20 -17.62 7.85
CA LYS A 108 9.69 -16.63 6.88
C LYS A 108 8.77 -16.50 5.64
N LYS A 109 8.23 -17.63 5.15
CA LYS A 109 7.33 -17.63 3.99
C LYS A 109 5.97 -17.00 4.34
N ILE A 110 5.49 -17.17 5.58
CA ILE A 110 4.27 -16.50 6.07
C ILE A 110 4.47 -14.98 6.07
N VAL A 111 5.60 -14.48 6.58
CA VAL A 111 5.92 -13.04 6.59
C VAL A 111 6.03 -12.51 5.17
N ALA A 112 6.73 -13.21 4.27
CA ALA A 112 6.86 -12.83 2.86
C ALA A 112 5.49 -12.77 2.15
N ASN A 113 4.65 -13.79 2.33
CA ASN A 113 3.30 -13.79 1.76
C ASN A 113 2.44 -12.63 2.29
N TYR A 114 2.59 -12.28 3.57
CA TYR A 114 1.89 -11.14 4.13
C TYR A 114 2.38 -9.81 3.56
N HIS A 115 3.67 -9.68 3.27
CA HIS A 115 4.21 -8.52 2.59
C HIS A 115 3.64 -8.37 1.17
N ASN A 116 3.31 -9.49 0.51
CA ASN A 116 2.71 -9.44 -0.83
C ASN A 116 1.25 -8.95 -0.84
N LEU A 117 0.57 -8.84 0.30
CA LEU A 117 -0.79 -8.30 0.36
C LEU A 117 -0.90 -6.86 -0.14
N TRP A 118 0.17 -6.07 -0.07
CA TRP A 118 0.17 -4.71 -0.61
C TRP A 118 -0.03 -4.68 -2.14
N PHE A 119 0.37 -5.74 -2.86
CA PHE A 119 0.06 -5.86 -4.30
C PHE A 119 -1.44 -5.94 -4.54
N ILE A 120 -2.17 -6.65 -3.67
CA ILE A 120 -3.63 -6.75 -3.75
C ILE A 120 -4.26 -5.39 -3.43
N GLU A 121 -3.80 -4.70 -2.39
CA GLU A 121 -4.28 -3.35 -2.05
C GLU A 121 -4.00 -2.36 -3.19
N ARG A 122 -2.82 -2.46 -3.80
CA ARG A 122 -2.46 -1.66 -4.97
C ARG A 122 -3.37 -1.96 -6.16
N ALA A 123 -3.64 -3.25 -6.45
CA ALA A 123 -4.56 -3.65 -7.50
C ALA A 123 -5.95 -3.05 -7.29
N PHE A 124 -6.50 -3.14 -6.07
CA PHE A 124 -7.78 -2.52 -5.74
C PHE A 124 -7.76 -1.00 -5.89
N ARG A 125 -6.68 -0.34 -5.50
CA ARG A 125 -6.52 1.10 -5.65
C ARG A 125 -6.51 1.49 -7.12
N MET A 126 -5.66 0.86 -7.96
CA MET A 126 -5.59 1.13 -9.40
C MET A 126 -6.95 0.92 -10.08
N ASN A 127 -7.63 -0.17 -9.76
CA ASN A 127 -8.97 -0.42 -10.30
C ASN A 127 -9.99 0.66 -9.89
N LYS A 128 -9.92 1.18 -8.65
CA LYS A 128 -10.85 2.21 -8.18
C LYS A 128 -10.55 3.60 -8.73
N THR A 129 -9.27 3.98 -8.76
CA THR A 129 -8.83 5.35 -9.09
C THR A 129 -8.50 5.51 -10.56
N ASP A 130 -7.66 4.63 -11.11
CA ASP A 130 -7.11 4.80 -12.46
C ASP A 130 -8.06 4.22 -13.53
N LEU A 131 -8.60 3.04 -13.27
CA LEU A 131 -9.52 2.35 -14.18
C LEU A 131 -10.99 2.64 -13.90
N ARG A 132 -11.31 3.34 -12.81
CA ARG A 132 -12.67 3.76 -12.43
C ARG A 132 -13.70 2.64 -12.49
N ILE A 133 -13.34 1.43 -12.05
CA ILE A 133 -14.27 0.28 -12.04
C ILE A 133 -15.56 0.56 -11.26
N ARG A 134 -15.56 1.55 -10.39
CA ARG A 134 -16.74 2.01 -9.64
C ARG A 134 -17.02 3.49 -9.91
N PRO A 135 -18.31 3.89 -9.94
CA PRO A 135 -19.52 3.08 -9.79
C PRO A 135 -19.82 2.22 -11.03
N ILE A 136 -20.42 1.02 -10.83
CA ILE A 136 -20.90 0.16 -11.90
C ILE A 136 -22.39 0.51 -12.11
N TYR A 137 -22.70 1.12 -13.24
CA TYR A 137 -24.07 1.54 -13.60
C TYR A 137 -24.89 0.43 -14.28
N HIS A 138 -24.26 -0.68 -14.64
CA HIS A 138 -24.93 -1.81 -15.28
C HIS A 138 -25.77 -2.59 -14.28
N ARG A 139 -26.99 -3.03 -14.68
CA ARG A 139 -27.92 -3.81 -13.88
C ARG A 139 -27.96 -5.28 -14.31
N LEU A 140 -27.69 -5.56 -15.58
CA LEU A 140 -27.68 -6.91 -16.13
C LEU A 140 -26.35 -7.59 -15.79
N ARG A 141 -26.43 -8.85 -15.32
CA ARG A 141 -25.29 -9.64 -14.90
C ARG A 141 -24.19 -9.70 -15.95
N ASN A 142 -24.54 -10.02 -17.20
CA ASN A 142 -23.59 -10.12 -18.30
C ASN A 142 -22.82 -8.81 -18.54
N ARG A 143 -23.49 -7.67 -18.41
CA ARG A 143 -22.85 -6.35 -18.56
C ARG A 143 -21.95 -6.01 -17.38
N ILE A 144 -22.32 -6.44 -16.15
CA ILE A 144 -21.47 -6.30 -14.97
C ILE A 144 -20.21 -7.14 -15.13
N GLU A 145 -20.36 -8.41 -15.53
CA GLU A 145 -19.24 -9.32 -15.76
C GLU A 145 -18.33 -8.81 -16.88
N GLY A 146 -18.89 -8.33 -17.99
CA GLY A 146 -18.14 -7.72 -19.08
C GLY A 146 -17.37 -6.48 -18.64
N HIS A 147 -17.98 -5.59 -17.88
CA HIS A 147 -17.32 -4.40 -17.31
C HIS A 147 -16.13 -4.79 -16.40
N ILE A 148 -16.34 -5.76 -15.53
CA ILE A 148 -15.28 -6.27 -14.65
C ILE A 148 -14.15 -6.90 -15.48
N CYS A 149 -14.48 -7.71 -16.48
CA CYS A 149 -13.49 -8.34 -17.37
C CYS A 149 -12.62 -7.30 -18.09
N ILE A 150 -13.23 -6.27 -18.66
CA ILE A 150 -12.52 -5.16 -19.32
C ILE A 150 -11.55 -4.47 -18.33
N CYS A 151 -12.00 -4.20 -17.11
CA CYS A 151 -11.15 -3.57 -16.10
C CYS A 151 -9.97 -4.48 -15.70
N PHE A 152 -10.18 -5.80 -15.57
CA PHE A 152 -9.10 -6.73 -15.27
C PHE A 152 -8.09 -6.83 -16.43
N THR A 153 -8.57 -6.85 -17.67
CA THR A 153 -7.71 -6.84 -18.87
C THR A 153 -6.87 -5.56 -18.91
N ALA A 154 -7.50 -4.39 -18.71
CA ALA A 154 -6.79 -3.13 -18.66
C ALA A 154 -5.75 -3.09 -17.51
N TYR A 155 -6.09 -3.63 -16.35
CA TYR A 155 -5.14 -3.75 -15.23
C TYR A 155 -3.94 -4.63 -15.60
N THR A 156 -4.16 -5.76 -16.26
CA THR A 156 -3.09 -6.66 -16.71
C THR A 156 -2.14 -5.96 -17.70
N ILE A 157 -2.70 -5.22 -18.65
CA ILE A 157 -1.91 -4.41 -19.61
C ILE A 157 -1.08 -3.36 -18.88
N MET A 158 -1.66 -2.65 -17.90
CA MET A 158 -0.93 -1.66 -17.10
C MET A 158 0.21 -2.28 -16.28
N LEU A 159 0.01 -3.48 -15.72
CA LEU A 159 1.08 -4.20 -15.00
C LEU A 159 2.22 -4.62 -15.95
N GLU A 160 1.89 -5.11 -17.13
CA GLU A 160 2.89 -5.49 -18.12
C GLU A 160 3.68 -4.27 -18.61
N LEU A 161 2.99 -3.16 -18.88
CA LEU A 161 3.67 -1.90 -19.22
C LEU A 161 4.62 -1.46 -18.10
N GLU A 162 4.16 -1.49 -16.85
CA GLU A 162 5.04 -1.16 -15.72
C GLU A 162 6.26 -2.08 -15.63
N ARG A 163 6.07 -3.37 -15.87
CA ARG A 163 7.16 -4.34 -15.90
C ARG A 163 8.20 -4.02 -16.98
N ARG A 164 7.75 -3.68 -18.19
CA ARG A 164 8.60 -3.30 -19.32
C ARG A 164 9.34 -2.00 -19.04
N LEU A 165 8.65 -0.98 -18.54
CA LEU A 165 9.29 0.30 -18.16
C LEU A 165 10.41 0.10 -17.12
N LYS A 166 10.16 -0.75 -16.11
CA LYS A 166 11.19 -1.07 -15.11
C LYS A 166 12.35 -1.87 -15.68
N ALA A 167 12.08 -2.82 -16.55
CA ALA A 167 13.12 -3.62 -17.20
C ALA A 167 14.03 -2.79 -18.11
N ALA A 168 13.48 -1.76 -18.74
CA ALA A 168 14.21 -0.82 -19.60
C ALA A 168 14.81 0.38 -18.83
N ASP A 169 14.68 0.42 -17.50
CA ASP A 169 15.07 1.58 -16.66
C ASP A 169 14.58 2.92 -17.22
N ALA A 170 13.32 2.93 -17.66
CA ALA A 170 12.72 4.08 -18.32
C ALA A 170 12.65 5.30 -17.39
N PRO A 171 12.98 6.52 -17.87
CA PRO A 171 13.02 7.74 -17.05
C PRO A 171 11.66 8.30 -16.68
N PHE A 172 10.57 7.58 -16.94
CA PHE A 172 9.20 8.04 -16.67
C PHE A 172 8.33 6.97 -15.99
N SER A 173 7.37 7.45 -15.22
CA SER A 173 6.42 6.61 -14.50
C SER A 173 5.33 6.04 -15.41
N LEU A 174 4.61 5.01 -14.93
CA LEU A 174 3.45 4.44 -15.61
C LEU A 174 2.39 5.51 -15.98
N ASN A 175 2.15 6.49 -15.11
CA ASN A 175 1.20 7.58 -15.40
C ASN A 175 1.71 8.48 -16.52
N LYS A 176 2.98 8.83 -16.54
CA LYS A 176 3.57 9.61 -17.64
C LYS A 176 3.51 8.82 -18.94
N ALA A 177 3.84 7.52 -18.94
CA ALA A 177 3.70 6.66 -20.11
C ALA A 177 2.28 6.69 -20.69
N ARG A 178 1.26 6.56 -19.83
CA ARG A 178 -0.15 6.66 -20.22
C ARG A 178 -0.51 8.02 -20.83
N GLU A 179 0.03 9.11 -20.29
CA GLU A 179 -0.22 10.45 -20.88
C GLU A 179 0.48 10.59 -22.24
N LEU A 180 1.68 10.06 -22.41
CA LEU A 180 2.40 10.08 -23.69
C LEU A 180 1.62 9.34 -24.79
N THR A 181 0.96 8.21 -24.50
CA THR A 181 0.17 7.46 -25.50
C THR A 181 -1.04 8.23 -26.00
N LYS A 182 -1.63 9.13 -25.19
CA LYS A 182 -2.81 9.91 -25.60
C LYS A 182 -2.51 10.91 -26.71
N ASN A 183 -1.26 11.29 -26.89
CA ASN A 183 -0.82 12.30 -27.84
C ASN A 183 -0.04 11.72 -29.03
N ILE A 184 -0.16 10.41 -29.26
CA ILE A 184 0.35 9.75 -30.45
C ILE A 184 -0.79 9.71 -31.47
N TYR A 185 -0.62 10.36 -32.59
CA TYR A 185 -1.62 10.45 -33.64
C TYR A 185 -1.16 9.77 -34.91
N SER A 186 -2.08 9.20 -35.65
CA SER A 186 -1.85 8.69 -37.00
C SER A 186 -2.91 9.22 -37.97
N ILE A 187 -2.54 9.31 -39.23
CA ILE A 187 -3.44 9.65 -40.33
C ILE A 187 -3.51 8.45 -41.25
N THR A 188 -4.71 7.96 -41.52
CA THR A 188 -4.94 6.94 -42.52
C THR A 188 -5.63 7.60 -43.72
N TYR A 189 -5.08 7.39 -44.91
CA TYR A 189 -5.63 7.90 -46.17
C TYR A 189 -5.55 6.82 -47.23
N THR A 190 -6.50 6.88 -48.18
CA THR A 190 -6.56 5.97 -49.31
C THR A 190 -5.85 6.60 -50.51
N LEU A 191 -4.92 5.89 -51.13
CA LEU A 191 -4.26 6.35 -52.36
C LEU A 191 -5.25 6.30 -53.53
N PRO A 192 -5.51 7.41 -54.24
CA PRO A 192 -6.51 7.45 -55.31
C PRO A 192 -6.20 6.50 -56.45
N GLU A 193 -4.92 6.24 -56.75
CA GLU A 193 -4.45 5.47 -57.88
C GLU A 193 -4.58 3.96 -57.65
N THR A 194 -4.39 3.48 -56.41
CA THR A 194 -4.30 2.06 -56.07
C THR A 194 -5.41 1.58 -55.16
N ASN A 195 -6.25 2.46 -54.65
CA ASN A 195 -7.25 2.21 -53.59
C ASN A 195 -6.67 1.55 -52.31
N GLN A 196 -5.34 1.66 -52.09
CA GLN A 196 -4.68 1.15 -50.93
C GLN A 196 -4.74 2.13 -49.76
N GLU A 197 -5.07 1.64 -48.58
CA GLU A 197 -4.98 2.44 -47.36
C GLU A 197 -3.53 2.54 -46.90
N LYS A 198 -3.08 3.75 -46.60
CA LYS A 198 -1.77 4.03 -46.03
C LYS A 198 -1.91 4.79 -44.72
N THR A 199 -1.30 4.27 -43.68
CA THR A 199 -1.27 4.91 -42.35
C THR A 199 0.10 5.51 -42.09
N ILE A 200 0.13 6.77 -41.71
CA ILE A 200 1.35 7.49 -41.31
C ILE A 200 1.17 7.91 -39.86
N VAL A 201 2.13 7.56 -38.99
CA VAL A 201 2.19 8.09 -37.63
C VAL A 201 2.83 9.47 -37.68
N LEU A 202 2.18 10.45 -37.06
CA LEU A 202 2.67 11.82 -36.98
C LEU A 202 3.97 11.89 -36.13
N GLN A 203 4.64 13.05 -36.24
CA GLN A 203 5.91 13.24 -35.52
C GLN A 203 5.72 13.03 -34.01
N MET A 204 6.49 12.09 -33.47
CA MET A 204 6.53 11.77 -32.05
C MET A 204 7.69 12.49 -31.37
N SER A 205 7.52 12.86 -30.10
CA SER A 205 8.61 13.31 -29.24
C SER A 205 9.58 12.15 -28.94
N ASP A 206 10.77 12.48 -28.46
CA ASP A 206 11.76 11.44 -28.11
C ASP A 206 11.29 10.54 -26.98
N GLU A 207 10.55 11.06 -25.99
CA GLU A 207 9.90 10.25 -24.94
C GLU A 207 8.87 9.27 -25.51
N GLN A 208 8.10 9.70 -26.52
CA GLN A 208 7.10 8.86 -27.19
C GLN A 208 7.77 7.76 -28.03
N LYS A 209 8.85 8.07 -28.76
CA LYS A 209 9.64 7.08 -29.51
C LYS A 209 10.20 6.03 -28.57
N LEU A 210 10.84 6.47 -27.46
CA LEU A 210 11.36 5.55 -26.43
C LEU A 210 10.25 4.64 -25.86
N LEU A 211 9.07 5.19 -25.59
CA LEU A 211 7.94 4.39 -25.12
C LEU A 211 7.50 3.34 -26.14
N VAL A 212 7.42 3.69 -27.39
CA VAL A 212 7.07 2.77 -28.49
C VAL A 212 8.12 1.66 -28.60
N ASP A 213 9.40 1.97 -28.57
CA ASP A 213 10.49 0.99 -28.62
C ASP A 213 10.43 0.00 -27.45
N ILE A 214 10.15 0.48 -26.22
CA ILE A 214 9.98 -0.36 -25.02
C ILE A 214 8.76 -1.30 -25.15
N THR A 215 7.72 -0.89 -25.86
CA THR A 215 6.48 -1.67 -25.99
C THR A 215 6.50 -2.65 -27.15
N GLN A 216 7.35 -2.46 -28.16
CA GLN A 216 7.48 -3.34 -29.33
C GLN A 216 8.47 -4.48 -29.10
N ASN A 217 9.44 -4.32 -28.20
CA ASN A 217 10.38 -5.36 -27.78
C ASN A 217 9.84 -6.12 -26.55
#